data_47f9b80199e0aa219a1d4e35e935bd09
#
_entry.id   47f9b80199e0aa219a1d4e35e935bd09
#
_cell.length_a   1.000
_cell.length_b   1.000
_cell.length_c   1.000
_cell.angle_alpha   90.00
_cell.angle_beta   90.00
_cell.angle_gamma   90.00
#
_symmetry.space_group_name_H-M   'P 1'
#
loop_
_entity.id
_entity.type
_entity.pdbx_description
1 polymer ?
#
loop_
_entity_poly.entity_id
_entity_poly.type
_entity_poly.pdbx_seq_one_letter_code
_entity_poly.pdbx_strand_id
1 'polypeptide(L)'
;MENIKVTNTPYDDVFRTLLNDCSALIIPMINEVFGEHYSGQEEIIFAPNEHFLNRQGGNEDERITDTSFEIRGKETRRYHLECQSSTDNSMLVRFYEYDTQIALDQGRLKGNILTVTLPHSAVLFLRHHASTPDTLKIRIVTPGGTVEYDIEVVKTQQYTLEMIFEKNLLLLIPFYIFSHEARFKEYENDKTKLGELQAEYEQIKIKLEDLVIQGLISEYTRCTIIDMSNKVLEHIAIKYNSVREGVKAVMGGKVLE
;
A
#
# COMPACT_ATOMS: atom_id res chain seq x y z
N MET A 1 -3.46 -29.61 -2.90
CA MET A 1 -3.44 -28.15 -2.87
C MET A 1 -3.06 -27.78 -1.45
N GLU A 2 -1.85 -27.28 -1.25
CA GLU A 2 -1.41 -26.82 0.05
C GLU A 2 -2.23 -25.61 0.47
N ASN A 3 -2.74 -25.63 1.70
CA ASN A 3 -3.40 -24.51 2.32
C ASN A 3 -2.36 -23.39 2.49
N ILE A 4 -2.39 -22.41 1.61
CA ILE A 4 -1.63 -21.17 1.77
C ILE A 4 -2.29 -20.42 2.93
N LYS A 5 -1.71 -20.52 4.13
CA LYS A 5 -2.01 -19.62 5.22
C LYS A 5 -1.59 -18.23 4.77
N VAL A 6 -2.57 -17.38 4.50
CA VAL A 6 -2.34 -15.93 4.41
C VAL A 6 -1.92 -15.49 5.82
N THR A 7 -0.64 -15.38 6.05
CA THR A 7 -0.12 -14.76 7.26
C THR A 7 -0.14 -13.26 7.00
N ASN A 8 -1.03 -12.52 7.68
CA ASN A 8 -0.95 -11.06 7.74
C ASN A 8 0.49 -10.67 8.08
N THR A 9 1.13 -9.97 7.18
CA THR A 9 2.47 -9.46 7.43
C THR A 9 2.35 -8.13 8.19
N PRO A 10 3.36 -7.73 8.98
CA PRO A 10 3.36 -6.40 9.62
C PRO A 10 3.22 -5.25 8.61
N TYR A 11 3.54 -5.50 7.35
CA TYR A 11 3.45 -4.50 6.28
C TYR A 11 2.01 -4.19 5.89
N ASP A 12 1.14 -5.22 5.87
CA ASP A 12 -0.30 -5.08 5.60
C ASP A 12 -0.94 -4.25 6.72
N ASP A 13 -0.59 -4.53 7.99
CA ASP A 13 -1.05 -3.74 9.14
C ASP A 13 -0.59 -2.28 9.05
N VAL A 14 0.67 -2.04 8.66
CA VAL A 14 1.21 -0.69 8.48
C VAL A 14 0.44 0.05 7.39
N PHE A 15 0.23 -0.59 6.25
CA PHE A 15 -0.51 -0.02 5.14
C PHE A 15 -1.94 0.36 5.55
N ARG A 16 -2.66 -0.56 6.21
CA ARG A 16 -4.02 -0.29 6.72
C ARG A 16 -4.05 0.83 7.76
N THR A 17 -3.09 0.85 8.68
CA THR A 17 -3.00 1.91 9.69
C THR A 17 -2.86 3.28 9.04
N LEU A 18 -1.96 3.41 8.05
CA LEU A 18 -1.78 4.67 7.31
C LEU A 18 -3.06 5.11 6.60
N LEU A 19 -3.78 4.17 5.99
CA LEU A 19 -5.01 4.49 5.28
C LEU A 19 -6.15 4.87 6.22
N ASN A 20 -6.31 4.19 7.34
CA ASN A 20 -7.37 4.49 8.29
C ASN A 20 -7.11 5.76 9.08
N ASP A 21 -5.88 5.97 9.54
CA ASP A 21 -5.52 7.06 10.44
C ASP A 21 -5.09 8.34 9.70
N CYS A 22 -4.59 8.18 8.46
CA CYS A 22 -4.06 9.26 7.64
C CYS A 22 -4.59 9.18 6.20
N SER A 23 -5.90 9.01 6.04
CA SER A 23 -6.56 8.72 4.76
C SER A 23 -6.20 9.70 3.63
N ALA A 24 -5.97 10.98 3.95
CA ALA A 24 -5.58 11.98 2.96
C ALA A 24 -4.28 11.64 2.21
N LEU A 25 -3.41 10.80 2.79
CA LEU A 25 -2.15 10.37 2.16
C LEU A 25 -2.38 9.50 0.92
N ILE A 26 -3.60 8.93 0.76
CA ILE A 26 -3.89 8.07 -0.38
C ILE A 26 -4.14 8.88 -1.67
N ILE A 27 -4.64 10.11 -1.58
CA ILE A 27 -5.02 10.90 -2.75
C ILE A 27 -3.86 11.13 -3.71
N PRO A 28 -2.67 11.58 -3.26
CA PRO A 28 -1.52 11.71 -4.16
C PRO A 28 -1.13 10.39 -4.81
N MET A 29 -1.28 9.27 -4.09
CA MET A 29 -1.00 7.95 -4.61
C MET A 29 -1.98 7.56 -5.72
N ILE A 30 -3.28 7.82 -5.54
CA ILE A 30 -4.30 7.59 -6.56
C ILE A 30 -4.05 8.45 -7.81
N ASN A 31 -3.68 9.72 -7.62
CA ASN A 31 -3.31 10.60 -8.72
C ASN A 31 -2.13 10.05 -9.51
N GLU A 32 -1.09 9.58 -8.82
CA GLU A 32 0.12 9.02 -9.45
C GLU A 32 -0.18 7.73 -10.20
N VAL A 33 -0.93 6.80 -9.58
CA VAL A 33 -1.13 5.44 -10.12
C VAL A 33 -2.15 5.42 -11.25
N PHE A 34 -3.24 6.15 -11.11
CA PHE A 34 -4.37 6.11 -12.06
C PHE A 34 -4.46 7.35 -12.96
N GLY A 35 -3.49 8.27 -12.87
CA GLY A 35 -3.51 9.50 -13.66
C GLY A 35 -4.68 10.43 -13.31
N GLU A 36 -5.16 10.37 -12.07
CA GLU A 36 -6.24 11.21 -11.58
C GLU A 36 -5.73 12.61 -11.19
N HIS A 37 -6.67 13.53 -10.97
CA HIS A 37 -6.38 14.92 -10.63
C HIS A 37 -7.23 15.40 -9.45
N TYR A 38 -7.28 14.59 -8.39
CA TYR A 38 -7.91 14.97 -7.13
C TYR A 38 -7.13 16.09 -6.45
N SER A 39 -7.86 17.00 -5.82
CA SER A 39 -7.28 18.20 -5.14
C SER A 39 -6.70 17.90 -3.77
N GLY A 40 -7.06 16.75 -3.18
CA GLY A 40 -6.74 16.40 -1.79
C GLY A 40 -7.82 16.80 -0.79
N GLN A 41 -8.95 17.37 -1.26
CA GLN A 41 -10.08 17.77 -0.41
C GLN A 41 -11.29 16.84 -0.57
N GLU A 42 -11.16 15.82 -1.39
CA GLU A 42 -12.24 14.88 -1.67
C GLU A 42 -12.51 14.00 -0.45
N GLU A 43 -13.79 13.68 -0.26
CA GLU A 43 -14.22 12.74 0.78
C GLU A 43 -13.82 11.31 0.39
N ILE A 44 -13.13 10.62 1.30
CA ILE A 44 -12.75 9.22 1.15
C ILE A 44 -13.64 8.38 2.06
N ILE A 45 -14.29 7.36 1.50
CA ILE A 45 -15.16 6.45 2.23
C ILE A 45 -14.62 5.04 2.09
N PHE A 46 -14.14 4.50 3.19
CA PHE A 46 -13.67 3.11 3.24
C PHE A 46 -14.86 2.15 3.28
N ALA A 47 -14.78 1.10 2.46
CA ALA A 47 -15.70 -0.03 2.56
C ALA A 47 -15.35 -0.92 3.76
N PRO A 48 -16.29 -1.69 4.31
CA PRO A 48 -15.97 -2.73 5.29
C PRO A 48 -14.93 -3.70 4.70
N ASN A 49 -13.85 -3.94 5.43
CA ASN A 49 -12.74 -4.78 4.97
C ASN A 49 -13.02 -6.29 5.11
N GLU A 50 -14.16 -6.69 5.68
CA GLU A 50 -14.52 -8.07 5.91
C GLU A 50 -15.46 -8.58 4.83
N HIS A 51 -14.95 -9.47 3.97
CA HIS A 51 -15.77 -10.19 3.00
C HIS A 51 -15.76 -11.68 3.33
N PHE A 52 -16.94 -12.23 3.61
CA PHE A 52 -17.11 -13.67 3.86
C PHE A 52 -17.33 -14.40 2.53
N LEU A 53 -16.38 -15.21 2.12
CA LEU A 53 -16.55 -16.12 1.00
C LEU A 53 -17.08 -17.48 1.49
N ASN A 54 -18.37 -17.74 1.29
CA ASN A 54 -18.95 -19.05 1.54
C ASN A 54 -18.41 -20.06 0.51
N ARG A 55 -17.45 -20.91 0.91
CA ARG A 55 -17.09 -22.11 0.14
C ARG A 55 -18.05 -23.25 0.47
N GLN A 56 -18.52 -23.97 -0.56
CA GLN A 56 -19.28 -25.21 -0.39
C GLN A 56 -18.43 -26.19 0.45
N GLY A 57 -18.73 -26.30 1.74
CA GLY A 57 -17.98 -27.13 2.68
C GLY A 57 -18.08 -26.68 4.14
N GLY A 58 -18.74 -25.59 4.44
CA GLY A 58 -19.09 -25.19 5.82
C GLY A 58 -17.98 -24.52 6.63
N ASN A 59 -16.82 -24.22 6.05
CA ASN A 59 -15.85 -23.32 6.64
C ASN A 59 -16.00 -21.94 5.99
N GLU A 60 -16.44 -20.96 6.76
CA GLU A 60 -16.35 -19.55 6.41
C GLU A 60 -14.88 -19.15 6.50
N ASP A 61 -14.22 -19.02 5.35
CA ASP A 61 -12.90 -18.38 5.30
C ASP A 61 -13.14 -16.87 5.27
N GLU A 62 -12.93 -16.22 6.40
CA GLU A 62 -12.85 -14.76 6.48
C GLU A 62 -11.63 -14.30 5.69
N ARG A 63 -11.86 -13.62 4.59
CA ARG A 63 -10.79 -12.96 3.82
C ARG A 63 -10.95 -11.47 3.97
N ILE A 64 -9.94 -10.88 4.54
CA ILE A 64 -9.83 -9.43 4.71
C ILE A 64 -9.16 -8.88 3.45
N THR A 65 -9.86 -8.03 2.70
CA THR A 65 -9.25 -7.24 1.62
C THR A 65 -8.34 -6.18 2.24
N ASP A 66 -7.21 -5.88 1.60
CA ASP A 66 -6.29 -4.93 2.18
C ASP A 66 -6.93 -3.55 2.23
N THR A 67 -7.48 -3.04 1.14
CA THR A 67 -8.23 -1.78 1.21
C THR A 67 -9.12 -1.56 -0.01
N SER A 68 -10.41 -1.32 0.24
CA SER A 68 -11.37 -0.82 -0.74
C SER A 68 -12.01 0.47 -0.24
N PHE A 69 -12.06 1.49 -1.10
CA PHE A 69 -12.63 2.80 -0.75
C PHE A 69 -13.17 3.53 -1.98
N GLU A 70 -14.02 4.51 -1.72
CA GLU A 70 -14.55 5.45 -2.70
C GLU A 70 -13.93 6.83 -2.49
N ILE A 71 -13.63 7.52 -3.58
CA ILE A 71 -13.31 8.95 -3.58
C ILE A 71 -14.48 9.69 -4.22
N ARG A 72 -15.09 10.60 -3.47
CA ARG A 72 -16.19 11.46 -3.92
C ARG A 72 -15.64 12.78 -4.46
N GLY A 73 -15.49 12.84 -5.78
CA GLY A 73 -15.14 14.05 -6.52
C GLY A 73 -16.32 14.51 -7.40
N LYS A 74 -16.02 14.98 -8.60
CA LYS A 74 -17.07 15.26 -9.64
C LYS A 74 -17.84 14.00 -9.99
N GLU A 75 -17.14 12.89 -10.03
CA GLU A 75 -17.68 11.53 -10.13
C GLU A 75 -17.17 10.75 -8.94
N THR A 76 -18.01 9.86 -8.39
CA THR A 76 -17.58 8.91 -7.38
C THR A 76 -16.89 7.74 -8.06
N ARG A 77 -15.64 7.50 -7.69
CA ARG A 77 -14.87 6.36 -8.18
C ARG A 77 -14.44 5.47 -7.05
N ARG A 78 -14.35 4.19 -7.34
CA ARG A 78 -13.94 3.17 -6.39
C ARG A 78 -12.58 2.62 -6.72
N TYR A 79 -11.80 2.41 -5.66
CA TYR A 79 -10.45 1.90 -5.74
C TYR A 79 -10.29 0.67 -4.84
N HIS A 80 -9.46 -0.25 -5.29
CA HIS A 80 -9.00 -1.39 -4.52
C HIS A 80 -7.48 -1.44 -4.58
N LEU A 81 -6.84 -1.34 -3.41
CA LEU A 81 -5.39 -1.35 -3.29
C LEU A 81 -4.95 -2.53 -2.43
N GLU A 82 -3.94 -3.24 -2.91
CA GLU A 82 -3.25 -4.31 -2.17
C GLU A 82 -1.79 -3.94 -1.95
N CYS A 83 -1.27 -4.18 -0.74
CA CYS A 83 0.15 -4.04 -0.43
C CYS A 83 0.77 -5.44 -0.28
N GLN A 84 1.79 -5.75 -1.06
CA GLN A 84 2.39 -7.08 -1.08
C GLN A 84 3.90 -7.01 -0.92
N SER A 85 4.43 -7.88 -0.05
CA SER A 85 5.88 -7.93 0.20
C SER A 85 6.66 -8.44 -1.00
N SER A 86 6.06 -9.28 -1.86
CA SER A 86 6.65 -9.85 -3.07
C SER A 86 5.58 -10.31 -4.05
N THR A 87 5.98 -10.59 -5.29
CA THR A 87 5.08 -11.13 -6.33
C THR A 87 4.62 -12.55 -5.96
N ASP A 88 3.32 -12.79 -6.13
CA ASP A 88 2.67 -14.09 -5.90
C ASP A 88 1.77 -14.44 -7.09
N ASN A 89 1.84 -15.70 -7.56
CA ASN A 89 1.04 -16.19 -8.69
C ASN A 89 -0.46 -16.27 -8.39
N SER A 90 -0.88 -16.28 -7.11
CA SER A 90 -2.28 -16.29 -6.71
C SER A 90 -2.94 -14.91 -6.75
N MET A 91 -2.14 -13.86 -6.93
CA MET A 91 -2.58 -12.47 -6.82
C MET A 91 -3.71 -12.12 -7.79
N LEU A 92 -3.59 -12.49 -9.07
CA LEU A 92 -4.64 -12.22 -10.06
C LEU A 92 -5.98 -12.87 -9.72
N VAL A 93 -5.93 -14.07 -9.13
CA VAL A 93 -7.14 -14.76 -8.66
C VAL A 93 -7.77 -13.99 -7.50
N ARG A 94 -6.96 -13.55 -6.54
CA ARG A 94 -7.44 -12.75 -5.40
C ARG A 94 -8.03 -11.41 -5.87
N PHE A 95 -7.37 -10.70 -6.77
CA PHE A 95 -7.91 -9.47 -7.34
C PHE A 95 -9.27 -9.71 -7.97
N TYR A 96 -9.42 -10.75 -8.79
CA TYR A 96 -10.69 -11.05 -9.42
C TYR A 96 -11.79 -11.40 -8.41
N GLU A 97 -11.48 -12.20 -7.38
CA GLU A 97 -12.41 -12.54 -6.30
C GLU A 97 -12.86 -11.27 -5.56
N TYR A 98 -11.92 -10.42 -5.15
CA TYR A 98 -12.22 -9.20 -4.37
C TYR A 98 -12.90 -8.12 -5.21
N ASP A 99 -12.40 -7.83 -6.40
CA ASP A 99 -13.01 -6.85 -7.32
C ASP A 99 -14.44 -7.22 -7.65
N THR A 100 -14.71 -8.53 -7.86
CA THR A 100 -16.07 -9.01 -8.09
C THR A 100 -16.96 -8.83 -6.86
N GLN A 101 -16.46 -9.11 -5.67
CA GLN A 101 -17.22 -8.91 -4.43
C GLN A 101 -17.51 -7.42 -4.21
N ILE A 102 -16.51 -6.56 -4.33
CA ILE A 102 -16.65 -5.10 -4.25
C ILE A 102 -17.69 -4.60 -5.26
N ALA A 103 -17.70 -5.13 -6.47
CA ALA A 103 -18.66 -4.76 -7.50
C ALA A 103 -20.09 -5.24 -7.21
N LEU A 104 -20.23 -6.43 -6.59
CA LEU A 104 -21.53 -6.99 -6.21
C LEU A 104 -22.19 -6.24 -5.05
N ASP A 105 -21.41 -5.76 -4.07
CA ASP A 105 -21.93 -5.04 -2.90
C ASP A 105 -22.70 -3.78 -3.28
N GLN A 106 -22.43 -3.23 -4.46
CA GLN A 106 -23.15 -2.07 -5.01
C GLN A 106 -23.85 -2.38 -6.33
N GLY A 107 -24.01 -3.66 -6.63
CA GLY A 107 -24.73 -4.12 -7.83
C GLY A 107 -26.16 -3.56 -7.84
N ARG A 108 -26.58 -3.06 -8.99
CA ARG A 108 -27.91 -2.49 -9.18
C ARG A 108 -28.76 -3.45 -10.01
N LEU A 109 -29.82 -3.97 -9.43
CA LEU A 109 -30.80 -4.78 -10.13
C LEU A 109 -31.96 -3.89 -10.62
N LYS A 110 -32.15 -3.86 -11.95
CA LYS A 110 -33.30 -3.18 -12.57
C LYS A 110 -33.97 -4.13 -13.53
N GLY A 111 -35.16 -4.59 -13.18
CA GLY A 111 -35.84 -5.66 -13.93
C GLY A 111 -35.00 -6.93 -13.91
N ASN A 112 -34.60 -7.42 -15.07
CA ASN A 112 -33.76 -8.62 -15.23
C ASN A 112 -32.29 -8.29 -15.51
N ILE A 113 -31.86 -7.04 -15.26
CA ILE A 113 -30.51 -6.58 -15.53
C ILE A 113 -29.82 -6.27 -14.21
N LEU A 114 -28.77 -7.03 -13.89
CA LEU A 114 -27.83 -6.71 -12.84
C LEU A 114 -26.66 -5.93 -13.45
N THR A 115 -26.45 -4.71 -12.98
CA THR A 115 -25.30 -3.89 -13.36
C THR A 115 -24.30 -3.89 -12.20
N VAL A 116 -23.07 -4.29 -12.46
CA VAL A 116 -21.94 -4.25 -11.53
C VAL A 116 -20.83 -3.39 -12.12
N THR A 117 -20.09 -2.69 -11.26
CA THR A 117 -18.96 -1.86 -11.66
C THR A 117 -17.73 -2.28 -10.88
N LEU A 118 -16.72 -2.81 -11.58
CA LEU A 118 -15.45 -3.19 -10.96
C LEU A 118 -14.69 -1.94 -10.49
N PRO A 119 -13.91 -2.03 -9.40
CA PRO A 119 -13.07 -0.93 -8.93
C PRO A 119 -11.87 -0.71 -9.87
N HIS A 120 -11.22 0.43 -9.73
CA HIS A 120 -9.86 0.64 -10.23
C HIS A 120 -8.89 -0.01 -9.25
N SER A 121 -8.13 -1.00 -9.70
CA SER A 121 -7.33 -1.85 -8.82
C SER A 121 -5.83 -1.66 -9.04
N ALA A 122 -5.06 -1.66 -7.94
CA ALA A 122 -3.61 -1.59 -8.00
C ALA A 122 -2.95 -2.42 -6.89
N VAL A 123 -1.74 -2.91 -7.17
CA VAL A 123 -0.89 -3.59 -6.20
C VAL A 123 0.41 -2.81 -5.97
N LEU A 124 0.74 -2.62 -4.70
CA LEU A 124 2.02 -2.06 -4.27
C LEU A 124 2.96 -3.22 -3.93
N PHE A 125 3.96 -3.46 -4.77
CA PHE A 125 5.03 -4.41 -4.48
C PHE A 125 6.15 -3.72 -3.71
N LEU A 126 6.38 -4.16 -2.47
CA LEU A 126 7.49 -3.70 -1.63
C LEU A 126 8.84 -4.23 -2.13
N ARG A 127 8.84 -5.41 -2.74
CA ARG A 127 9.96 -5.99 -3.47
C ARG A 127 9.52 -6.39 -4.87
N HIS A 128 10.36 -6.15 -5.85
CA HIS A 128 10.10 -6.54 -7.23
C HIS A 128 11.37 -7.07 -7.90
N HIS A 129 11.19 -7.79 -8.99
CA HIS A 129 12.24 -8.27 -9.88
C HIS A 129 12.21 -7.50 -11.20
N ALA A 130 13.28 -7.58 -11.97
CA ALA A 130 13.35 -6.95 -13.29
C ALA A 130 12.25 -7.44 -14.26
N SER A 131 11.73 -8.65 -14.03
CA SER A 131 10.64 -9.24 -14.82
C SER A 131 9.23 -8.90 -14.29
N THR A 132 9.11 -8.18 -13.18
CA THR A 132 7.80 -7.75 -12.67
C THR A 132 7.18 -6.78 -13.67
N PRO A 133 5.99 -7.06 -14.21
CA PRO A 133 5.34 -6.19 -15.19
C PRO A 133 4.90 -4.87 -14.57
N ASP A 134 4.58 -3.87 -15.39
CA ASP A 134 4.03 -2.58 -14.94
C ASP A 134 2.51 -2.64 -14.77
N THR A 135 1.87 -3.62 -15.40
CA THR A 135 0.43 -3.90 -15.24
C THR A 135 0.19 -5.40 -15.20
N LEU A 136 -0.80 -5.82 -14.43
CA LEU A 136 -1.36 -7.17 -14.49
C LEU A 136 -2.71 -7.10 -15.21
N LYS A 137 -3.10 -8.18 -15.89
CA LYS A 137 -4.31 -8.16 -16.72
C LYS A 137 -5.25 -9.30 -16.36
N ILE A 138 -6.51 -8.98 -16.16
CA ILE A 138 -7.60 -9.95 -16.03
C ILE A 138 -8.43 -9.97 -17.31
N ARG A 139 -8.58 -11.17 -17.85
CA ARG A 139 -9.40 -11.42 -19.06
C ARG A 139 -10.61 -12.26 -18.69
N ILE A 140 -11.79 -11.74 -18.91
CA ILE A 140 -13.07 -12.41 -18.67
C ILE A 140 -13.66 -12.84 -20.01
N VAL A 141 -13.78 -14.15 -20.22
CA VAL A 141 -14.39 -14.72 -21.43
C VAL A 141 -15.82 -15.10 -21.11
N THR A 142 -16.77 -14.55 -21.87
CA THR A 142 -18.19 -14.82 -21.73
C THR A 142 -18.75 -15.38 -23.06
N PRO A 143 -19.95 -16.00 -23.05
CA PRO A 143 -20.60 -16.42 -24.31
C PRO A 143 -20.85 -15.26 -25.30
N GLY A 144 -20.96 -14.02 -24.77
CA GLY A 144 -21.21 -12.81 -25.58
C GLY A 144 -19.96 -12.08 -26.06
N GLY A 145 -18.78 -12.45 -25.55
CA GLY A 145 -17.52 -11.80 -25.91
C GLY A 145 -16.50 -11.82 -24.77
N THR A 146 -15.41 -11.08 -24.98
CA THR A 146 -14.31 -10.98 -24.03
C THR A 146 -14.15 -9.54 -23.56
N VAL A 147 -13.94 -9.37 -22.25
CA VAL A 147 -13.59 -8.09 -21.61
C VAL A 147 -12.25 -8.26 -20.90
N GLU A 148 -11.40 -7.24 -21.02
CA GLU A 148 -10.14 -7.19 -20.28
C GLU A 148 -10.07 -5.92 -19.43
N TYR A 149 -9.45 -6.01 -18.26
CA TYR A 149 -9.09 -4.84 -17.47
C TYR A 149 -7.73 -5.02 -16.83
N ASP A 150 -7.08 -3.90 -16.57
CA ASP A 150 -5.74 -3.83 -16.04
C ASP A 150 -5.77 -3.58 -14.53
N ILE A 151 -4.79 -4.14 -13.83
CA ILE A 151 -4.46 -3.86 -12.45
C ILE A 151 -3.09 -3.20 -12.47
N GLU A 152 -3.02 -1.97 -11.97
CA GLU A 152 -1.78 -1.19 -11.96
C GLU A 152 -0.77 -1.78 -10.97
N VAL A 153 0.50 -1.75 -11.35
CA VAL A 153 1.59 -2.26 -10.51
C VAL A 153 2.51 -1.13 -10.08
N VAL A 154 2.55 -0.90 -8.77
CA VAL A 154 3.44 0.05 -8.15
C VAL A 154 4.65 -0.68 -7.60
N LYS A 155 5.83 -0.37 -8.11
CA LYS A 155 7.12 -0.91 -7.64
C LYS A 155 7.73 0.10 -6.68
N THR A 156 7.47 -0.04 -5.38
CA THR A 156 7.81 0.99 -4.39
C THR A 156 9.30 1.35 -4.38
N GLN A 157 10.18 0.38 -4.63
CA GLN A 157 11.63 0.59 -4.67
C GLN A 157 12.12 1.47 -5.85
N GLN A 158 11.25 1.81 -6.81
CA GLN A 158 11.60 2.71 -7.92
C GLN A 158 11.39 4.19 -7.55
N TYR A 159 10.70 4.47 -6.45
CA TYR A 159 10.48 5.84 -5.99
C TYR A 159 11.65 6.29 -5.12
N THR A 160 12.42 7.25 -5.64
CA THR A 160 13.46 7.91 -4.86
C THR A 160 12.85 8.80 -3.79
N LEU A 161 13.66 9.17 -2.79
CA LEU A 161 13.22 10.09 -1.75
C LEU A 161 12.75 11.45 -2.32
N GLU A 162 13.45 11.95 -3.35
CA GLU A 162 13.05 13.16 -4.06
C GLU A 162 11.67 13.01 -4.70
N MET A 163 11.44 11.94 -5.46
CA MET A 163 10.14 11.67 -6.10
C MET A 163 9.01 11.56 -5.07
N ILE A 164 9.27 10.91 -3.92
CA ILE A 164 8.28 10.76 -2.85
C ILE A 164 7.83 12.14 -2.35
N PHE A 165 8.76 13.05 -2.09
CA PHE A 165 8.41 14.39 -1.59
C PHE A 165 7.89 15.32 -2.69
N GLU A 166 8.45 15.31 -3.90
CA GLU A 166 7.96 16.12 -5.01
C GLU A 166 6.52 15.80 -5.40
N LYS A 167 6.17 14.51 -5.40
CA LYS A 167 4.82 14.02 -5.73
C LYS A 167 3.91 13.86 -4.52
N ASN A 168 4.38 14.23 -3.33
CA ASN A 168 3.68 14.10 -2.06
C ASN A 168 3.22 12.64 -1.75
N LEU A 169 4.00 11.64 -2.16
CA LEU A 169 3.71 10.22 -1.97
C LEU A 169 4.10 9.73 -0.57
N LEU A 170 3.72 10.48 0.47
CA LEU A 170 4.15 10.24 1.86
C LEU A 170 3.72 8.87 2.40
N LEU A 171 2.68 8.27 1.81
CA LEU A 171 2.25 6.90 2.09
C LEU A 171 3.38 5.88 1.89
N LEU A 172 4.36 6.16 1.01
CA LEU A 172 5.47 5.26 0.71
C LEU A 172 6.64 5.35 1.70
N ILE A 173 6.71 6.41 2.53
CA ILE A 173 7.84 6.63 3.45
C ILE A 173 8.11 5.44 4.36
N PRO A 174 7.11 4.81 5.03
CA PRO A 174 7.35 3.65 5.87
C PRO A 174 7.98 2.46 5.14
N PHE A 175 7.76 2.37 3.84
CA PHE A 175 8.28 1.29 3.00
C PHE A 175 9.59 1.65 2.29
N TYR A 176 10.09 2.87 2.44
CA TYR A 176 11.32 3.33 1.77
C TYR A 176 12.54 2.46 2.12
N ILE A 177 12.58 1.90 3.32
CA ILE A 177 13.65 1.02 3.79
C ILE A 177 13.88 -0.21 2.88
N PHE A 178 12.86 -0.67 2.14
CA PHE A 178 12.99 -1.76 1.19
C PHE A 178 13.98 -1.46 0.06
N SER A 179 14.17 -0.19 -0.30
CA SER A 179 15.16 0.24 -1.30
C SER A 179 16.60 -0.02 -0.84
N HIS A 180 16.80 -0.15 0.47
CA HIS A 180 18.10 -0.37 1.10
C HIS A 180 18.34 -1.83 1.54
N GLU A 181 17.33 -2.70 1.44
CA GLU A 181 17.38 -4.06 1.98
C GLU A 181 18.59 -4.86 1.47
N ALA A 182 18.92 -4.75 0.18
CA ALA A 182 20.07 -5.45 -0.41
C ALA A 182 21.42 -5.02 0.19
N ARG A 183 21.49 -3.83 0.81
CA ARG A 183 22.69 -3.24 1.39
C ARG A 183 22.76 -3.38 2.91
N PHE A 184 21.82 -4.03 3.58
CA PHE A 184 21.79 -4.15 5.04
C PHE A 184 23.07 -4.77 5.61
N LYS A 185 23.62 -5.79 4.94
CA LYS A 185 24.89 -6.40 5.35
C LYS A 185 26.07 -5.43 5.26
N GLU A 186 26.08 -4.53 4.30
CA GLU A 186 27.08 -3.47 4.16
C GLU A 186 26.93 -2.47 5.30
N TYR A 187 25.73 -1.97 5.54
CA TYR A 187 25.44 -1.02 6.64
C TYR A 187 25.75 -1.58 8.01
N GLU A 188 25.53 -2.89 8.25
CA GLU A 188 25.82 -3.54 9.52
C GLU A 188 27.32 -3.54 9.85
N ASN A 189 28.18 -3.61 8.81
CA ASN A 189 29.63 -3.78 8.99
C ASN A 189 30.45 -2.51 8.69
N ASP A 190 29.85 -1.49 8.08
CA ASP A 190 30.52 -0.24 7.71
C ASP A 190 29.78 0.98 8.26
N LYS A 191 30.39 1.62 9.28
CA LYS A 191 29.83 2.82 9.93
C LYS A 191 29.66 4.00 8.98
N THR A 192 30.51 4.13 7.97
CA THR A 192 30.41 5.22 6.98
C THR A 192 29.15 5.02 6.14
N LYS A 193 28.92 3.80 5.68
CA LYS A 193 27.74 3.44 4.91
C LYS A 193 26.45 3.54 5.73
N LEU A 194 26.51 3.13 6.99
CA LEU A 194 25.39 3.34 7.92
C LEU A 194 25.11 4.84 8.10
N GLY A 195 26.15 5.67 8.19
CA GLY A 195 26.00 7.13 8.26
C GLY A 195 25.32 7.74 7.04
N GLU A 196 25.55 7.21 5.84
CA GLU A 196 24.84 7.61 4.60
C GLU A 196 23.33 7.34 4.75
N LEU A 197 22.96 6.14 5.20
CA LEU A 197 21.55 5.76 5.44
C LEU A 197 20.90 6.65 6.53
N GLN A 198 21.62 6.89 7.63
CA GLN A 198 21.14 7.79 8.69
C GLN A 198 20.89 9.20 8.18
N ALA A 199 21.75 9.73 7.31
CA ALA A 199 21.59 11.06 6.72
C ALA A 199 20.33 11.14 5.84
N GLU A 200 20.00 10.09 5.10
CA GLU A 200 18.73 10.02 4.33
C GLU A 200 17.50 10.06 5.26
N TYR A 201 17.52 9.30 6.35
CA TYR A 201 16.42 9.30 7.31
C TYR A 201 16.30 10.60 8.12
N GLU A 202 17.42 11.28 8.40
CA GLU A 202 17.38 12.63 8.97
C GLU A 202 16.73 13.63 7.99
N GLN A 203 17.00 13.51 6.68
CA GLN A 203 16.31 14.33 5.67
C GLN A 203 14.82 14.05 5.62
N ILE A 204 14.40 12.77 5.74
CA ILE A 204 12.97 12.41 5.81
C ILE A 204 12.32 13.13 7.00
N LYS A 205 12.93 13.05 8.18
CA LYS A 205 12.43 13.70 9.39
C LYS A 205 12.29 15.21 9.22
N ILE A 206 13.34 15.88 8.74
CA ILE A 206 13.34 17.33 8.51
C ILE A 206 12.24 17.73 7.53
N LYS A 207 12.13 17.02 6.40
CA LYS A 207 11.10 17.32 5.39
C LYS A 207 9.67 17.10 5.93
N LEU A 208 9.45 16.08 6.75
CA LEU A 208 8.15 15.87 7.41
C LEU A 208 7.84 16.98 8.43
N GLU A 209 8.84 17.46 9.18
CA GLU A 209 8.70 18.61 10.10
C GLU A 209 8.36 19.88 9.32
N ASP A 210 9.02 20.14 8.20
CA ASP A 210 8.73 21.26 7.31
C ASP A 210 7.28 21.22 6.79
N LEU A 211 6.78 20.04 6.40
CA LEU A 211 5.39 19.88 5.96
C LEU A 211 4.39 20.19 7.08
N VAL A 212 4.70 19.86 8.33
CA VAL A 212 3.89 20.22 9.50
C VAL A 212 3.89 21.74 9.72
N ILE A 213 5.08 22.37 9.67
CA ILE A 213 5.22 23.82 9.82
C ILE A 213 4.43 24.58 8.74
N GLN A 214 4.40 24.05 7.51
CA GLN A 214 3.63 24.60 6.39
C GLN A 214 2.13 24.31 6.49
N GLY A 215 1.69 23.48 7.45
CA GLY A 215 0.29 23.08 7.60
C GLY A 215 -0.22 22.12 6.52
N LEU A 216 0.70 21.46 5.78
CA LEU A 216 0.35 20.52 4.71
C LEU A 216 0.01 19.12 5.27
N ILE A 217 0.58 18.76 6.40
CA ILE A 217 0.21 17.57 7.17
C ILE A 217 0.06 17.93 8.65
N SER A 218 -0.69 17.14 9.39
CA SER A 218 -0.81 17.29 10.84
C SER A 218 0.40 16.67 11.56
N GLU A 219 0.63 17.11 12.80
CA GLU A 219 1.62 16.48 13.69
C GLU A 219 1.28 15.00 13.93
N TYR A 220 -0.02 14.69 14.03
CA TYR A 220 -0.48 13.30 14.14
C TYR A 220 -0.05 12.45 12.92
N THR A 221 -0.25 12.98 11.70
CA THR A 221 0.18 12.31 10.46
C THR A 221 1.69 12.09 10.44
N ARG A 222 2.47 13.10 10.83
CA ARG A 222 3.93 12.98 10.94
C ARG A 222 4.34 11.86 11.90
N CYS A 223 3.78 11.87 13.10
CA CYS A 223 4.06 10.83 14.11
C CYS A 223 3.67 9.44 13.61
N THR A 224 2.50 9.29 12.99
CA THR A 224 2.05 8.01 12.44
C THR A 224 3.00 7.49 11.36
N ILE A 225 3.47 8.35 10.44
CA ILE A 225 4.45 7.95 9.42
C ILE A 225 5.74 7.45 10.07
N ILE A 226 6.26 8.16 11.09
CA ILE A 226 7.48 7.76 11.81
C ILE A 226 7.28 6.43 12.54
N ASP A 227 6.18 6.27 13.28
CA ASP A 227 5.90 5.04 14.02
C ASP A 227 5.74 3.83 13.09
N MET A 228 5.06 4.01 11.94
CA MET A 228 4.91 2.98 10.93
C MET A 228 6.25 2.66 10.24
N SER A 229 7.10 3.65 10.01
CA SER A 229 8.47 3.44 9.50
C SER A 229 9.30 2.59 10.47
N ASN A 230 9.22 2.87 11.77
CA ASN A 230 9.89 2.09 12.79
C ASN A 230 9.35 0.65 12.87
N LYS A 231 8.03 0.45 12.73
CA LYS A 231 7.40 -0.88 12.71
C LYS A 231 7.89 -1.73 11.52
N VAL A 232 7.98 -1.14 10.34
CA VAL A 232 8.54 -1.80 9.15
C VAL A 232 10.02 -2.14 9.37
N LEU A 233 10.81 -1.17 9.84
CA LEU A 233 12.24 -1.32 10.10
C LEU A 233 12.54 -2.47 11.08
N GLU A 234 11.79 -2.55 12.19
CA GLU A 234 11.93 -3.62 13.17
C GLU A 234 11.79 -5.01 12.56
N HIS A 235 10.86 -5.15 11.65
CA HIS A 235 10.61 -6.44 11.02
C HIS A 235 11.63 -6.76 9.92
N ILE A 236 11.89 -5.82 9.00
CA ILE A 236 12.77 -6.07 7.85
C ILE A 236 14.25 -6.18 8.27
N ALA A 237 14.67 -5.40 9.26
CA ALA A 237 16.04 -5.35 9.75
C ALA A 237 16.28 -6.17 11.04
N ILE A 238 15.45 -7.18 11.33
CA ILE A 238 15.50 -7.98 12.56
C ILE A 238 16.88 -8.62 12.80
N LYS A 239 17.63 -8.93 11.75
CA LYS A 239 18.96 -9.53 11.79
C LYS A 239 20.11 -8.50 11.74
N TYR A 240 19.80 -7.22 11.61
CA TYR A 240 20.73 -6.11 11.37
C TYR A 240 20.57 -5.05 12.43
N ASN A 241 21.22 -5.29 13.59
CA ASN A 241 21.03 -4.45 14.76
C ASN A 241 21.54 -3.02 14.58
N SER A 242 22.70 -2.85 13.93
CA SER A 242 23.26 -1.52 13.67
C SER A 242 22.37 -0.69 12.75
N VAL A 243 21.77 -1.34 11.72
CA VAL A 243 20.80 -0.68 10.82
C VAL A 243 19.60 -0.22 11.61
N ARG A 244 19.01 -1.10 12.41
CA ARG A 244 17.81 -0.82 13.19
C ARG A 244 18.02 0.31 14.19
N GLU A 245 19.03 0.19 15.04
CA GLU A 245 19.33 1.20 16.05
C GLU A 245 19.80 2.52 15.42
N GLY A 246 20.57 2.44 14.33
CA GLY A 246 21.08 3.61 13.63
C GLY A 246 19.97 4.47 13.02
N VAL A 247 19.01 3.86 12.34
CA VAL A 247 17.87 4.58 11.74
C VAL A 247 16.94 5.12 12.82
N LYS A 248 16.63 4.33 13.87
CA LYS A 248 15.79 4.80 14.98
C LYS A 248 16.39 6.00 15.71
N ALA A 249 17.71 6.02 15.89
CA ALA A 249 18.39 7.12 16.57
C ALA A 249 18.15 8.48 15.91
N VAL A 250 17.98 8.51 14.57
CA VAL A 250 17.74 9.75 13.80
C VAL A 250 16.25 10.03 13.58
N MET A 251 15.44 9.01 13.29
CA MET A 251 14.01 9.20 13.07
C MET A 251 13.27 9.65 14.35
N GLY A 252 13.77 9.27 15.49
CA GLY A 252 13.02 9.38 16.72
C GLY A 252 11.91 8.34 16.77
N GLY A 253 11.27 8.19 17.90
CA GLY A 253 10.21 7.22 18.14
C GLY A 253 10.27 6.82 19.60
N LYS A 254 9.14 6.57 20.23
CA LYS A 254 9.13 6.03 21.58
C LYS A 254 9.75 4.63 21.51
N VAL A 255 10.78 4.41 22.29
CA VAL A 255 11.19 3.05 22.65
C VAL A 255 9.98 2.43 23.32
N LEU A 256 9.34 1.47 22.66
CA LEU A 256 8.34 0.62 23.32
C LEU A 256 9.13 -0.24 24.31
N GLU A 257 9.04 0.11 25.59
CA GLU A 257 9.47 -0.76 26.70
C GLU A 257 8.57 -1.99 26.78
#